data_e11d03c7eb3157b37fc2662b8258a7d7
#
_entry.id   e11d03c7eb3157b37fc2662b8258a7d7
#
_cell.length_a   1.000
_cell.length_b   1.000
_cell.length_c   1.000
_cell.angle_alpha   90.00
_cell.angle_beta   90.00
_cell.angle_gamma   90.00
#
_symmetry.space_group_name_H-M   'P 1'
#
loop_
_entity.id
_entity.type
_entity.pdbx_description
1 polymer ?
#
loop_
_entity_poly.entity_id
_entity_poly.type
_entity_poly.pdbx_seq_one_letter_code
_entity_poly.pdbx_strand_id
1 'polypeptide(L)'
;MRVLHAPAEIAGQASVLAQALRELGIESHSLSYNPGFPQYTPDEARGYDNWPPLPRYLGYLASLLRHAGRYDVYHFHFGRTLIPPHNPDLPLYGALGARVVFHYHGCDVRNREHMLAHHSKATCTECDPFCIPERQRRILASARHHADAELVSTPDLLESAPRATHLPVAARLEDYQPRPSSGAPALVLHAPTNRLIKGTRYVEAAFDQLRPRFPAVRFETIERLPWHELRDRLERADVVVDQLFMGWYGMVAVEAMAMAKPVLCFIRDDFESRLDRCPIVRCDQSSLAGQLAALLEDGPRRRDLGLAGREYVEREHAAREIAKRLVALYASLRAAPAHA
;
A
#
# COMPACT_ATOMS: atom_id res chain seq x y z
N MET A 1 -18.53 -18.35 3.43
CA MET A 1 -17.70 -17.45 4.25
C MET A 1 -17.98 -16.02 3.81
N ARG A 2 -18.32 -15.16 4.77
CA ARG A 2 -18.62 -13.74 4.55
C ARG A 2 -17.53 -12.90 5.17
N VAL A 3 -16.97 -11.96 4.41
CA VAL A 3 -15.82 -11.14 4.82
C VAL A 3 -16.17 -9.67 4.72
N LEU A 4 -15.86 -8.86 5.75
CA LEU A 4 -15.93 -7.41 5.70
C LEU A 4 -14.51 -6.82 5.71
N HIS A 5 -14.16 -6.05 4.70
CA HIS A 5 -12.99 -5.18 4.68
C HIS A 5 -13.40 -3.77 5.12
N ALA A 6 -12.87 -3.28 6.25
CA ALA A 6 -13.29 -2.01 6.86
C ALA A 6 -12.20 -1.41 7.77
N PRO A 7 -12.39 -0.19 8.26
CA PRO A 7 -13.19 0.90 7.72
C PRO A 7 -12.34 1.91 6.94
N ALA A 8 -11.10 1.58 6.60
CA ALA A 8 -10.16 2.47 5.94
C ALA A 8 -9.79 1.95 4.54
N GLU A 9 -9.88 2.85 3.56
CA GLU A 9 -9.40 2.58 2.21
C GLU A 9 -7.98 3.14 2.05
N ILE A 10 -7.01 2.25 1.98
CA ILE A 10 -5.61 2.59 1.83
C ILE A 10 -5.10 2.04 0.51
N ALA A 11 -4.80 2.92 -0.42
CA ALA A 11 -4.30 2.57 -1.76
C ALA A 11 -5.16 1.49 -2.47
N GLY A 12 -6.47 1.54 -2.29
CA GLY A 12 -7.41 0.60 -2.89
C GLY A 12 -7.50 -0.78 -2.23
N GLN A 13 -6.76 -1.03 -1.17
CA GLN A 13 -6.61 -2.40 -0.69
C GLN A 13 -7.92 -3.03 -0.18
N ALA A 14 -8.78 -2.27 0.53
CA ALA A 14 -10.05 -2.80 0.99
C ALA A 14 -10.98 -3.17 -0.18
N SER A 15 -11.12 -2.28 -1.15
CA SER A 15 -11.97 -2.49 -2.34
C SER A 15 -11.45 -3.58 -3.26
N VAL A 16 -10.14 -3.56 -3.57
CA VAL A 16 -9.49 -4.52 -4.48
C VAL A 16 -9.55 -5.93 -3.89
N LEU A 17 -9.25 -6.09 -2.61
CA LEU A 17 -9.28 -7.41 -1.96
C LEU A 17 -10.72 -7.94 -1.85
N ALA A 18 -11.70 -7.08 -1.49
CA ALA A 18 -13.09 -7.50 -1.44
C ALA A 18 -13.60 -7.97 -2.81
N GLN A 19 -13.25 -7.25 -3.88
CA GLN A 19 -13.62 -7.65 -5.23
C GLN A 19 -12.93 -8.97 -5.65
N ALA A 20 -11.64 -9.09 -5.43
CA ALA A 20 -10.90 -10.31 -5.80
C ALA A 20 -11.40 -11.55 -5.04
N LEU A 21 -11.83 -11.39 -3.78
CA LEU A 21 -12.48 -12.46 -3.01
C LEU A 21 -13.83 -12.87 -3.64
N ARG A 22 -14.65 -11.91 -4.11
CA ARG A 22 -15.90 -12.21 -4.81
C ARG A 22 -15.65 -13.00 -6.10
N GLU A 23 -14.60 -12.69 -6.85
CA GLU A 23 -14.18 -13.42 -8.04
C GLU A 23 -13.77 -14.88 -7.75
N LEU A 24 -13.39 -15.17 -6.50
CA LEU A 24 -13.12 -16.52 -6.00
C LEU A 24 -14.37 -17.19 -5.35
N GLY A 25 -15.55 -16.59 -5.45
CA GLY A 25 -16.80 -17.12 -4.89
C GLY A 25 -16.96 -16.88 -3.39
N ILE A 26 -16.17 -15.98 -2.79
CA ILE A 26 -16.31 -15.60 -1.38
C ILE A 26 -17.18 -14.35 -1.28
N GLU A 27 -18.24 -14.41 -0.47
CA GLU A 27 -19.05 -13.22 -0.18
C GLU A 27 -18.20 -12.20 0.58
N SER A 28 -17.91 -11.07 -0.06
CA SER A 28 -17.05 -10.04 0.52
C SER A 28 -17.59 -8.65 0.26
N HIS A 29 -17.42 -7.76 1.24
CA HIS A 29 -17.90 -6.38 1.20
C HIS A 29 -16.81 -5.44 1.69
N SER A 30 -16.71 -4.25 1.08
CA SER A 30 -15.81 -3.19 1.48
C SER A 30 -16.56 -1.96 1.98
N LEU A 31 -16.16 -1.47 3.17
CA LEU A 31 -16.70 -0.28 3.82
C LEU A 31 -15.59 0.72 4.07
N SER A 32 -15.79 1.99 3.71
CA SER A 32 -14.86 3.06 4.05
C SER A 32 -15.56 4.24 4.72
N TYR A 33 -14.96 4.75 5.81
CA TYR A 33 -15.39 5.97 6.51
C TYR A 33 -14.73 7.21 5.91
N ASN A 34 -13.60 7.04 5.27
CA ASN A 34 -12.96 8.05 4.45
C ASN A 34 -12.60 7.38 3.12
N PRO A 35 -13.37 7.58 2.06
CA PRO A 35 -13.12 6.95 0.76
C PRO A 35 -11.77 7.33 0.15
N GLY A 36 -11.03 8.24 0.80
CA GLY A 36 -9.70 8.65 0.33
C GLY A 36 -9.74 9.40 -0.98
N PHE A 37 -8.72 9.24 -1.78
CA PHE A 37 -8.71 9.72 -3.15
C PHE A 37 -9.79 8.98 -3.96
N PRO A 38 -10.48 9.64 -4.92
CA PRO A 38 -11.61 9.09 -5.68
C PRO A 38 -11.23 7.95 -6.65
N GLN A 39 -10.25 7.16 -6.28
CA GLN A 39 -9.64 6.12 -7.12
C GLN A 39 -10.28 4.76 -6.95
N TYR A 40 -10.68 4.46 -5.74
CA TYR A 40 -11.19 3.16 -5.37
C TYR A 40 -12.55 3.36 -4.75
N THR A 41 -13.55 2.73 -5.33
CA THR A 41 -14.92 2.81 -4.82
C THR A 41 -15.19 1.61 -3.94
N PRO A 42 -15.17 1.78 -2.61
CA PRO A 42 -15.67 0.75 -1.72
C PRO A 42 -17.15 0.51 -1.99
N ASP A 43 -17.63 -0.69 -1.70
CA ASP A 43 -19.04 -1.02 -1.86
C ASP A 43 -19.94 -0.09 -1.02
N GLU A 44 -19.39 0.38 0.11
CA GLU A 44 -20.06 1.34 0.99
C GLU A 44 -19.09 2.45 1.42
N ALA A 45 -19.31 3.68 0.90
CA ALA A 45 -18.56 4.88 1.28
C ALA A 45 -19.44 5.78 2.17
N ARG A 46 -18.98 6.09 3.39
CA ARG A 46 -19.80 6.84 4.38
C ARG A 46 -19.29 8.24 4.70
N GLY A 47 -18.02 8.53 4.52
CA GLY A 47 -17.43 9.85 4.76
C GLY A 47 -17.48 10.32 6.21
N TYR A 48 -17.71 9.44 7.18
CA TYR A 48 -17.90 9.80 8.60
C TYR A 48 -16.71 10.55 9.20
N ASP A 49 -15.48 10.25 8.75
CA ASP A 49 -14.28 10.91 9.25
C ASP A 49 -14.28 12.43 9.04
N ASN A 50 -15.08 12.92 8.07
CA ASN A 50 -15.22 14.34 7.76
C ASN A 50 -16.36 15.01 8.57
N TRP A 51 -17.12 14.26 9.37
CA TRP A 51 -18.22 14.78 10.14
C TRP A 51 -17.78 15.37 11.49
N PRO A 52 -18.54 16.30 12.08
CA PRO A 52 -18.30 16.75 13.44
C PRO A 52 -18.32 15.60 14.46
N PRO A 53 -17.67 15.74 15.63
CA PRO A 53 -17.42 14.60 16.55
C PRO A 53 -18.67 13.79 16.92
N LEU A 54 -19.75 14.41 17.32
CA LEU A 54 -20.97 13.70 17.75
C LEU A 54 -21.67 12.97 16.59
N PRO A 55 -22.05 13.61 15.47
CA PRO A 55 -22.58 12.91 14.31
C PRO A 55 -21.65 11.79 13.79
N ARG A 56 -20.34 12.03 13.78
CA ARG A 56 -19.34 11.03 13.39
C ARG A 56 -19.44 9.77 14.26
N TYR A 57 -19.49 9.93 15.58
CA TYR A 57 -19.58 8.81 16.50
C TYR A 57 -20.90 8.04 16.32
N LEU A 58 -22.03 8.75 16.14
CA LEU A 58 -23.31 8.14 15.81
C LEU A 58 -23.27 7.36 14.48
N GLY A 59 -22.55 7.86 13.49
CA GLY A 59 -22.29 7.16 12.24
C GLY A 59 -21.51 5.85 12.44
N TYR A 60 -20.49 5.86 13.30
CA TYR A 60 -19.74 4.64 13.65
C TYR A 60 -20.63 3.61 14.35
N LEU A 61 -21.47 4.05 15.31
CA LEU A 61 -22.45 3.18 15.99
C LEU A 61 -23.46 2.59 15.00
N ALA A 62 -23.97 3.40 14.08
CA ALA A 62 -24.88 2.93 13.05
C ALA A 62 -24.22 1.86 12.14
N SER A 63 -22.93 2.05 11.80
CA SER A 63 -22.17 1.02 11.06
C SER A 63 -21.97 -0.24 11.87
N LEU A 64 -21.65 -0.13 13.18
CA LEU A 64 -21.55 -1.31 14.04
C LEU A 64 -22.86 -2.09 14.07
N LEU A 65 -23.99 -1.42 14.34
CA LEU A 65 -25.32 -2.06 14.38
C LEU A 65 -25.70 -2.71 13.04
N ARG A 66 -25.29 -2.09 11.93
CA ARG A 66 -25.55 -2.61 10.58
C ARG A 66 -24.73 -3.84 10.23
N HIS A 67 -23.47 -3.91 10.67
CA HIS A 67 -22.50 -4.90 10.20
C HIS A 67 -22.14 -5.97 11.25
N ALA A 68 -22.31 -5.72 12.55
CA ALA A 68 -22.01 -6.70 13.60
C ALA A 68 -22.83 -7.99 13.41
N GLY A 69 -22.16 -9.13 13.56
CA GLY A 69 -22.78 -10.47 13.46
C GLY A 69 -23.12 -10.91 12.02
N ARG A 70 -22.82 -10.12 11.00
CA ARG A 70 -23.12 -10.45 9.60
C ARG A 70 -22.00 -11.14 8.85
N TYR A 71 -20.77 -11.06 9.36
CA TYR A 71 -19.59 -11.58 8.70
C TYR A 71 -18.89 -12.61 9.57
N ASP A 72 -18.30 -13.59 8.91
CA ASP A 72 -17.50 -14.62 9.56
C ASP A 72 -16.07 -14.13 9.84
N VAL A 73 -15.60 -13.14 9.03
CA VAL A 73 -14.28 -12.50 9.17
C VAL A 73 -14.44 -10.99 9.05
N TYR A 74 -13.88 -10.27 10.01
CA TYR A 74 -13.68 -8.82 9.95
C TYR A 74 -12.21 -8.53 9.68
N HIS A 75 -11.90 -8.06 8.47
CA HIS A 75 -10.57 -7.68 8.04
C HIS A 75 -10.42 -6.16 8.15
N PHE A 76 -9.80 -5.73 9.24
CA PHE A 76 -9.66 -4.32 9.57
C PHE A 76 -8.37 -3.73 9.01
N HIS A 77 -8.51 -2.59 8.34
CA HIS A 77 -7.41 -1.86 7.73
C HIS A 77 -6.97 -0.65 8.56
N PHE A 78 -5.66 -0.37 8.54
CA PHE A 78 -5.05 0.79 9.16
C PHE A 78 -5.27 0.88 10.69
N GLY A 79 -5.25 -0.27 11.36
CA GLY A 79 -5.40 -0.35 12.83
C GLY A 79 -6.72 0.18 13.36
N ARG A 80 -7.79 0.21 12.54
CA ARG A 80 -9.11 0.77 12.88
C ARG A 80 -10.19 -0.31 12.78
N THR A 81 -11.14 -0.30 13.72
CA THR A 81 -12.36 -1.12 13.66
C THR A 81 -13.57 -0.27 13.27
N LEU A 82 -14.78 -0.78 13.44
CA LEU A 82 -16.00 -0.02 13.16
C LEU A 82 -16.20 1.15 14.12
N ILE A 83 -15.58 1.12 15.32
CA ILE A 83 -15.61 2.23 16.30
C ILE A 83 -14.17 2.76 16.55
N PRO A 84 -13.58 3.52 15.61
CA PRO A 84 -12.28 4.13 15.84
C PRO A 84 -12.38 5.35 16.78
N PRO A 85 -11.28 5.83 17.38
CA PRO A 85 -9.91 5.35 17.21
C PRO A 85 -9.46 4.32 18.26
N HIS A 86 -10.30 4.03 19.27
CA HIS A 86 -9.91 3.17 20.40
C HIS A 86 -10.33 1.70 20.23
N ASN A 87 -11.10 1.40 19.19
CA ASN A 87 -11.54 0.05 18.83
C ASN A 87 -12.26 -0.69 19.98
N PRO A 88 -13.22 -0.05 20.72
CA PRO A 88 -13.89 -0.67 21.86
C PRO A 88 -14.83 -1.82 21.46
N ASP A 89 -15.10 -1.96 20.19
CA ASP A 89 -15.95 -2.99 19.59
C ASP A 89 -15.24 -4.34 19.38
N LEU A 90 -13.92 -4.44 19.58
CA LEU A 90 -13.15 -5.67 19.36
C LEU A 90 -13.66 -6.89 20.13
N PRO A 91 -13.98 -6.81 21.43
CA PRO A 91 -14.50 -7.98 22.18
C PRO A 91 -15.80 -8.54 21.60
N LEU A 92 -16.60 -7.70 20.93
CA LEU A 92 -17.88 -8.11 20.37
C LEU A 92 -17.71 -9.12 19.23
N TYR A 93 -16.70 -9.00 18.40
CA TYR A 93 -16.52 -9.91 17.24
C TYR A 93 -16.20 -11.32 17.69
N GLY A 94 -15.33 -11.48 18.68
CA GLY A 94 -15.04 -12.78 19.29
C GLY A 94 -16.29 -13.38 19.97
N ALA A 95 -17.07 -12.59 20.70
CA ALA A 95 -18.32 -13.03 21.32
C ALA A 95 -19.39 -13.48 20.28
N LEU A 96 -19.33 -12.92 19.06
CA LEU A 96 -20.18 -13.30 17.93
C LEU A 96 -19.60 -14.48 17.11
N GLY A 97 -18.47 -15.07 17.53
CA GLY A 97 -17.83 -16.19 16.84
C GLY A 97 -17.14 -15.81 15.53
N ALA A 98 -16.95 -14.51 15.26
CA ALA A 98 -16.26 -14.04 14.08
C ALA A 98 -14.76 -13.95 14.30
N ARG A 99 -13.99 -14.02 13.21
CA ARG A 99 -12.53 -13.84 13.21
C ARG A 99 -12.14 -12.41 12.91
N VAL A 100 -11.11 -11.92 13.58
CA VAL A 100 -10.58 -10.58 13.43
C VAL A 100 -9.18 -10.64 12.82
N VAL A 101 -9.01 -9.94 11.69
CA VAL A 101 -7.73 -9.77 11.01
C VAL A 101 -7.39 -8.29 10.98
N PHE A 102 -6.23 -7.90 11.48
CA PHE A 102 -5.68 -6.56 11.28
C PHE A 102 -4.71 -6.53 10.13
N HIS A 103 -4.84 -5.54 9.25
CA HIS A 103 -3.91 -5.27 8.16
C HIS A 103 -3.34 -3.86 8.30
N TYR A 104 -2.05 -3.79 8.58
CA TYR A 104 -1.33 -2.53 8.78
C TYR A 104 -0.69 -2.06 7.48
N HIS A 105 -0.73 -0.74 7.25
CA HIS A 105 -0.34 -0.15 5.98
C HIS A 105 0.75 0.92 6.08
N GLY A 106 1.18 1.29 7.29
CA GLY A 106 2.23 2.28 7.45
C GLY A 106 2.28 2.93 8.83
N CYS A 107 2.01 4.24 8.90
CA CYS A 107 2.11 5.00 10.14
C CYS A 107 1.05 4.68 11.21
N ASP A 108 0.13 3.78 10.91
CA ASP A 108 -0.77 3.17 11.90
C ASP A 108 0.02 2.37 12.95
N VAL A 109 1.14 1.73 12.57
CA VAL A 109 1.98 0.95 13.49
C VAL A 109 3.49 1.27 13.40
N ARG A 110 3.97 1.96 12.33
CA ARG A 110 5.40 2.24 12.16
C ARG A 110 5.96 3.03 13.34
N ASN A 111 6.83 2.42 14.12
CA ASN A 111 7.46 3.04 15.28
C ASN A 111 8.56 4.00 14.84
N ARG A 112 8.30 5.33 14.99
CA ARG A 112 9.24 6.38 14.59
C ARG A 112 10.57 6.30 15.35
N GLU A 113 10.53 6.07 16.64
CA GLU A 113 11.74 6.02 17.49
C GLU A 113 12.63 4.85 17.07
N HIS A 114 12.04 3.67 16.85
CA HIS A 114 12.75 2.50 16.35
C HIS A 114 13.39 2.78 14.98
N MET A 115 12.61 3.34 14.04
CA MET A 115 13.09 3.64 12.68
C MET A 115 14.28 4.61 12.70
N LEU A 116 14.24 5.66 13.54
CA LEU A 116 15.32 6.64 13.67
C LEU A 116 16.57 6.08 14.36
N ALA A 117 16.39 5.15 15.31
CA ALA A 117 17.50 4.54 16.03
C ALA A 117 18.28 3.51 15.18
N HIS A 118 17.62 2.84 14.24
CA HIS A 118 18.20 1.69 13.53
C HIS A 118 18.46 1.94 12.05
N HIS A 119 17.87 2.98 11.45
CA HIS A 119 17.97 3.24 10.01
C HIS A 119 18.36 4.69 9.71
N SER A 120 19.55 4.90 9.17
CA SER A 120 20.04 6.22 8.75
C SER A 120 19.23 6.82 7.59
N LYS A 121 18.59 5.96 6.79
CA LYS A 121 17.68 6.32 5.71
C LYS A 121 16.33 5.70 6.01
N ALA A 122 15.43 6.45 6.59
CA ALA A 122 14.08 6.00 6.89
C ALA A 122 13.06 7.10 6.58
N THR A 123 11.85 6.72 6.24
CA THR A 123 10.72 7.64 6.08
C THR A 123 10.63 8.64 7.23
N CYS A 124 10.90 8.18 8.45
CA CYS A 124 10.78 8.99 9.65
C CYS A 124 11.87 10.06 9.82
N THR A 125 12.96 10.03 9.04
CA THR A 125 14.01 11.05 9.09
C THR A 125 13.57 12.37 8.46
N GLU A 126 12.68 12.32 7.49
CA GLU A 126 12.26 13.47 6.68
C GLU A 126 10.79 13.87 6.91
N CYS A 127 9.97 13.00 7.51
CA CYS A 127 8.56 13.30 7.66
C CYS A 127 8.28 14.26 8.83
N ASP A 128 7.29 15.14 8.66
CA ASP A 128 6.69 15.83 9.80
C ASP A 128 6.01 14.80 10.72
N PRO A 129 6.27 14.83 12.02
CA PRO A 129 5.75 13.84 12.95
C PRO A 129 4.25 14.02 13.17
N PHE A 130 3.44 13.30 12.37
CA PHE A 130 1.98 13.19 12.58
C PHE A 130 1.58 11.84 13.19
N CYS A 131 2.55 10.93 13.39
CA CYS A 131 2.30 9.68 14.09
C CYS A 131 2.16 9.92 15.60
N ILE A 132 1.22 9.20 16.20
CA ILE A 132 0.91 9.28 17.64
C ILE A 132 1.35 7.96 18.28
N PRO A 133 2.51 7.90 18.97
CA PRO A 133 3.07 6.66 19.52
C PRO A 133 2.10 5.94 20.47
N GLU A 134 1.33 6.67 21.27
CA GLU A 134 0.34 6.09 22.19
C GLU A 134 -0.77 5.35 21.41
N ARG A 135 -1.20 5.91 20.28
CA ARG A 135 -2.19 5.27 19.41
C ARG A 135 -1.64 3.99 18.81
N GLN A 136 -0.41 4.02 18.31
CA GLN A 136 0.28 2.86 17.74
C GLN A 136 0.41 1.72 18.77
N ARG A 137 0.86 2.06 20.00
CA ARG A 137 0.96 1.09 21.09
C ARG A 137 -0.40 0.47 21.44
N ARG A 138 -1.48 1.28 21.49
CA ARG A 138 -2.84 0.78 21.76
C ARG A 138 -3.33 -0.14 20.66
N ILE A 139 -3.11 0.20 19.39
CA ILE A 139 -3.49 -0.65 18.24
C ILE A 139 -2.82 -2.03 18.38
N LEU A 140 -1.50 -2.06 18.60
CA LEU A 140 -0.74 -3.31 18.74
C LEU A 140 -1.16 -4.09 20.00
N ALA A 141 -1.42 -3.41 21.11
CA ALA A 141 -1.89 -4.06 22.33
C ALA A 141 -3.30 -4.66 22.13
N SER A 142 -4.21 -3.92 21.51
CA SER A 142 -5.57 -4.42 21.21
C SER A 142 -5.54 -5.61 20.24
N ALA A 143 -4.70 -5.54 19.21
CA ALA A 143 -4.53 -6.65 18.27
C ALA A 143 -3.99 -7.89 18.97
N ARG A 144 -3.03 -7.75 19.89
CA ARG A 144 -2.46 -8.88 20.64
C ARG A 144 -3.52 -9.71 21.38
N HIS A 145 -4.59 -9.06 21.84
CA HIS A 145 -5.65 -9.71 22.63
C HIS A 145 -6.83 -10.17 21.78
N HIS A 146 -7.09 -9.53 20.64
CA HIS A 146 -8.34 -9.73 19.91
C HIS A 146 -8.17 -10.13 18.44
N ALA A 147 -6.96 -10.01 17.87
CA ALA A 147 -6.74 -10.41 16.49
C ALA A 147 -6.40 -11.89 16.39
N ASP A 148 -7.09 -12.59 15.49
CA ASP A 148 -6.74 -13.95 15.09
C ASP A 148 -5.55 -13.97 14.14
N ALA A 149 -5.34 -12.90 13.36
CA ALA A 149 -4.15 -12.69 12.53
C ALA A 149 -3.82 -11.21 12.36
N GLU A 150 -2.53 -10.93 12.14
CA GLU A 150 -2.00 -9.61 11.85
C GLU A 150 -1.24 -9.66 10.51
N LEU A 151 -1.48 -8.68 9.63
CA LEU A 151 -0.86 -8.56 8.32
C LEU A 151 -0.18 -7.19 8.17
N VAL A 152 0.88 -7.13 7.40
CA VAL A 152 1.56 -5.88 7.00
C VAL A 152 1.69 -5.81 5.49
N SER A 153 1.46 -4.64 4.90
CA SER A 153 1.58 -4.44 3.46
C SER A 153 3.01 -4.20 2.97
N THR A 154 3.93 -3.87 3.88
CA THR A 154 5.35 -3.69 3.58
C THR A 154 6.22 -4.32 4.67
N PRO A 155 7.37 -4.93 4.34
CA PRO A 155 8.15 -5.70 5.30
C PRO A 155 8.81 -4.87 6.40
N ASP A 156 9.01 -3.56 6.22
CA ASP A 156 9.53 -2.66 7.27
C ASP A 156 8.61 -2.59 8.49
N LEU A 157 7.32 -2.83 8.30
CA LEU A 157 6.34 -2.82 9.40
C LEU A 157 6.47 -4.04 10.33
N LEU A 158 7.13 -5.11 9.88
CA LEU A 158 7.42 -6.27 10.75
C LEU A 158 8.29 -5.91 11.96
N GLU A 159 9.12 -4.87 11.84
CA GLU A 159 9.91 -4.37 12.97
C GLU A 159 9.03 -3.79 14.09
N SER A 160 7.88 -3.24 13.73
CA SER A 160 6.90 -2.69 14.69
C SER A 160 5.81 -3.70 15.08
N ALA A 161 5.47 -4.62 14.18
CA ALA A 161 4.45 -5.65 14.36
C ALA A 161 5.03 -7.05 14.07
N PRO A 162 5.90 -7.59 14.96
CA PRO A 162 6.67 -8.82 14.70
C PRO A 162 5.81 -10.09 14.62
N ARG A 163 4.55 -10.04 15.06
CA ARG A 163 3.59 -11.16 14.94
C ARG A 163 2.90 -11.18 13.58
N ALA A 164 2.98 -10.09 12.84
CA ALA A 164 2.31 -9.96 11.55
C ALA A 164 3.00 -10.77 10.45
N THR A 165 2.25 -11.16 9.46
CA THR A 165 2.74 -11.76 8.21
C THR A 165 2.73 -10.71 7.10
N HIS A 166 3.78 -10.66 6.29
CA HIS A 166 3.80 -9.79 5.12
C HIS A 166 2.85 -10.32 4.04
N LEU A 167 1.86 -9.51 3.70
CA LEU A 167 0.97 -9.70 2.56
C LEU A 167 1.20 -8.55 1.58
N PRO A 168 1.79 -8.79 0.40
CA PRO A 168 2.01 -7.74 -0.59
C PRO A 168 0.72 -7.02 -0.99
N VAL A 169 0.81 -5.73 -1.32
CA VAL A 169 -0.33 -4.97 -1.83
C VAL A 169 -0.91 -5.63 -3.08
N ALA A 170 -2.23 -5.65 -3.19
CA ALA A 170 -2.95 -6.23 -4.31
C ALA A 170 -3.19 -5.19 -5.41
N ALA A 171 -3.05 -5.59 -6.67
CA ALA A 171 -3.37 -4.79 -7.84
C ALA A 171 -4.28 -5.56 -8.80
N ARG A 172 -5.28 -4.90 -9.33
CA ARG A 172 -6.12 -5.42 -10.42
C ARG A 172 -5.38 -5.22 -11.73
N LEU A 173 -4.70 -6.25 -12.20
CA LEU A 173 -3.82 -6.14 -13.36
C LEU A 173 -4.57 -5.92 -14.68
N GLU A 174 -5.85 -6.24 -14.74
CA GLU A 174 -6.75 -5.93 -15.85
C GLU A 174 -6.96 -4.43 -16.07
N ASP A 175 -6.75 -3.60 -15.04
CA ASP A 175 -6.87 -2.15 -15.13
C ASP A 175 -5.62 -1.50 -15.78
N TYR A 176 -4.54 -2.27 -16.00
CA TYR A 176 -3.25 -1.77 -16.45
C TYR A 176 -2.80 -2.50 -17.73
N GLN A 177 -2.77 -1.78 -18.84
CA GLN A 177 -2.27 -2.33 -20.11
C GLN A 177 -0.76 -2.22 -20.19
N PRO A 178 -0.03 -3.33 -20.44
CA PRO A 178 1.41 -3.30 -20.60
C PRO A 178 1.81 -2.47 -21.83
N ARG A 179 2.60 -1.43 -21.62
CA ARG A 179 3.18 -0.58 -22.68
C ARG A 179 4.65 -0.34 -22.40
N PRO A 180 5.52 -1.31 -22.72
CA PRO A 180 6.95 -1.18 -22.49
C PRO A 180 7.51 0.07 -23.17
N SER A 181 8.47 0.73 -22.52
CA SER A 181 9.18 1.86 -23.11
C SER A 181 9.85 1.44 -24.41
N SER A 182 9.67 2.22 -25.47
CA SER A 182 10.23 1.96 -26.80
C SER A 182 10.79 3.25 -27.41
N GLY A 183 11.97 3.16 -28.02
CA GLY A 183 12.61 4.32 -28.65
C GLY A 183 13.29 5.29 -27.69
N ALA A 184 13.41 6.56 -28.10
CA ALA A 184 13.98 7.60 -27.27
C ALA A 184 13.04 7.95 -26.09
N PRO A 185 13.57 8.11 -24.87
CA PRO A 185 12.73 8.43 -23.72
C PRO A 185 12.17 9.87 -23.84
N ALA A 186 10.89 10.03 -23.50
CA ALA A 186 10.19 11.31 -23.56
C ALA A 186 9.71 11.81 -22.20
N LEU A 187 9.46 10.91 -21.25
CA LEU A 187 8.86 11.26 -19.95
C LEU A 187 9.44 10.42 -18.80
N VAL A 188 9.97 11.11 -17.80
CA VAL A 188 10.27 10.55 -16.46
C VAL A 188 9.26 11.09 -15.48
N LEU A 189 8.64 10.21 -14.70
CA LEU A 189 7.55 10.55 -13.79
C LEU A 189 7.89 10.23 -12.33
N HIS A 190 7.57 11.19 -11.44
CA HIS A 190 7.49 11.00 -10.00
C HIS A 190 6.10 11.40 -9.51
N ALA A 191 5.41 10.51 -8.78
CA ALA A 191 4.04 10.73 -8.33
C ALA A 191 3.88 10.52 -6.82
N PRO A 192 4.37 11.46 -5.98
CA PRO A 192 4.33 11.32 -4.54
C PRO A 192 2.94 11.60 -3.96
N THR A 193 2.47 10.75 -3.05
CA THR A 193 1.31 11.06 -2.20
C THR A 193 1.68 11.98 -1.03
N ASN A 194 2.93 11.96 -0.62
CA ASN A 194 3.51 12.86 0.38
C ASN A 194 4.97 13.13 0.02
N ARG A 195 5.31 14.39 -0.23
CA ARG A 195 6.63 14.82 -0.70
C ARG A 195 7.78 14.45 0.24
N LEU A 196 7.55 14.61 1.54
CA LEU A 196 8.57 14.34 2.55
C LEU A 196 8.87 12.84 2.63
N ILE A 197 7.83 12.04 2.80
CA ILE A 197 7.91 10.57 2.92
C ILE A 197 8.55 9.94 1.67
N LYS A 198 8.25 10.49 0.50
CA LYS A 198 8.74 9.97 -0.79
C LYS A 198 10.12 10.52 -1.19
N GLY A 199 10.64 11.52 -0.48
CA GLY A 199 11.93 12.13 -0.79
C GLY A 199 11.92 13.00 -2.04
N THR A 200 10.79 13.64 -2.35
CA THR A 200 10.56 14.39 -3.59
C THR A 200 11.62 15.45 -3.85
N ARG A 201 12.11 16.15 -2.82
CA ARG A 201 13.17 17.18 -3.01
C ARG A 201 14.44 16.61 -3.67
N TYR A 202 14.79 15.36 -3.36
CA TYR A 202 15.97 14.71 -3.94
C TYR A 202 15.69 14.21 -5.37
N VAL A 203 14.45 13.81 -5.64
CA VAL A 203 14.03 13.44 -7.00
C VAL A 203 14.07 14.67 -7.90
N GLU A 204 13.52 15.80 -7.45
CA GLU A 204 13.53 17.06 -8.20
C GLU A 204 14.95 17.58 -8.42
N ALA A 205 15.82 17.50 -7.41
CA ALA A 205 17.25 17.85 -7.57
C ALA A 205 17.95 16.98 -8.63
N ALA A 206 17.67 15.67 -8.66
CA ALA A 206 18.19 14.77 -9.70
C ALA A 206 17.61 15.13 -11.08
N PHE A 207 16.33 15.48 -11.18
CA PHE A 207 15.71 15.95 -12.41
C PHE A 207 16.38 17.23 -12.94
N ASP A 208 16.60 18.21 -12.08
CA ASP A 208 17.25 19.46 -12.46
C ASP A 208 18.70 19.25 -12.92
N GLN A 209 19.43 18.32 -12.28
CA GLN A 209 20.78 17.92 -12.71
C GLN A 209 20.77 17.28 -14.10
N LEU A 210 19.73 16.54 -14.47
CA LEU A 210 19.67 15.77 -15.72
C LEU A 210 19.06 16.57 -16.89
N ARG A 211 18.24 17.58 -16.65
CA ARG A 211 17.60 18.41 -17.70
C ARG A 211 18.58 18.93 -18.77
N PRO A 212 19.77 19.47 -18.43
CA PRO A 212 20.73 19.93 -19.44
C PRO A 212 21.29 18.82 -20.32
N ARG A 213 21.43 17.60 -19.75
CA ARG A 213 21.95 16.42 -20.47
C ARG A 213 20.91 15.76 -21.36
N PHE A 214 19.62 15.85 -20.98
CA PHE A 214 18.50 15.21 -21.68
C PHE A 214 17.40 16.23 -22.03
N PRO A 215 17.69 17.23 -22.92
CA PRO A 215 16.78 18.33 -23.18
C PRO A 215 15.45 17.90 -23.86
N ALA A 216 15.41 16.73 -24.49
CA ALA A 216 14.21 16.16 -25.08
C ALA A 216 13.32 15.40 -24.08
N VAL A 217 13.81 15.13 -22.86
CA VAL A 217 13.08 14.39 -21.83
C VAL A 217 12.34 15.36 -20.92
N ARG A 218 11.06 15.13 -20.72
CA ARG A 218 10.28 15.81 -19.69
C ARG A 218 10.44 15.09 -18.36
N PHE A 219 10.76 15.84 -17.32
CA PHE A 219 10.83 15.38 -15.94
C PHE A 219 9.67 15.98 -15.17
N GLU A 220 8.71 15.17 -14.78
CA GLU A 220 7.45 15.62 -14.16
C GLU A 220 7.32 15.06 -12.73
N THR A 221 7.00 15.96 -11.78
CA THR A 221 6.49 15.60 -10.45
C THR A 221 5.01 15.91 -10.41
N ILE A 222 4.18 14.90 -10.13
CA ILE A 222 2.72 15.03 -10.16
C ILE A 222 2.14 14.70 -8.80
N GLU A 223 1.26 15.56 -8.30
CA GLU A 223 0.61 15.40 -7.01
C GLU A 223 -0.90 15.57 -7.13
N ARG A 224 -1.63 14.87 -6.28
CA ARG A 224 -3.07 15.06 -6.07
C ARG A 224 -3.94 14.92 -7.34
N LEU A 225 -3.48 14.14 -8.30
CA LEU A 225 -4.30 13.81 -9.45
C LEU A 225 -5.34 12.73 -9.10
N PRO A 226 -6.52 12.77 -9.73
CA PRO A 226 -7.42 11.63 -9.77
C PRO A 226 -6.71 10.40 -10.35
N TRP A 227 -7.07 9.21 -9.87
CA TRP A 227 -6.36 7.99 -10.29
C TRP A 227 -6.34 7.76 -11.81
N HIS A 228 -7.45 8.00 -12.49
CA HIS A 228 -7.50 7.82 -13.94
C HIS A 228 -6.51 8.74 -14.68
N GLU A 229 -6.32 9.98 -14.19
CA GLU A 229 -5.32 10.88 -14.74
C GLU A 229 -3.90 10.45 -14.41
N LEU A 230 -3.66 9.98 -13.18
CA LEU A 230 -2.37 9.40 -12.78
C LEU A 230 -2.04 8.17 -13.63
N ARG A 231 -3.00 7.28 -13.83
CA ARG A 231 -2.85 6.09 -14.67
C ARG A 231 -2.46 6.47 -16.10
N ASP A 232 -3.14 7.44 -16.69
CA ASP A 232 -2.83 7.92 -18.05
C ASP A 232 -1.42 8.52 -18.14
N ARG A 233 -0.92 9.15 -17.07
CA ARG A 233 0.45 9.66 -17.00
C ARG A 233 1.47 8.53 -16.83
N LEU A 234 1.19 7.56 -15.97
CA LEU A 234 2.03 6.36 -15.82
C LEU A 234 2.12 5.58 -17.13
N GLU A 235 1.03 5.45 -17.86
CA GLU A 235 0.99 4.76 -19.15
C GLU A 235 1.92 5.41 -20.19
N ARG A 236 2.07 6.74 -20.17
CA ARG A 236 2.93 7.52 -21.05
C ARG A 236 4.37 7.65 -20.57
N ALA A 237 4.63 7.31 -19.32
CA ALA A 237 5.98 7.40 -18.75
C ALA A 237 6.92 6.37 -19.39
N ASP A 238 8.19 6.74 -19.56
CA ASP A 238 9.26 5.84 -19.98
C ASP A 238 10.03 5.29 -18.78
N VAL A 239 10.07 6.06 -17.70
CA VAL A 239 10.71 5.68 -16.43
C VAL A 239 9.90 6.27 -15.28
N VAL A 240 9.75 5.52 -14.20
CA VAL A 240 9.06 5.99 -12.98
C VAL A 240 10.03 5.97 -11.79
N VAL A 241 10.05 7.06 -11.02
CA VAL A 241 10.75 7.13 -9.74
C VAL A 241 9.71 7.06 -8.62
N ASP A 242 9.73 6.00 -7.80
CA ASP A 242 8.72 5.84 -6.73
C ASP A 242 9.12 6.63 -5.47
N GLN A 243 10.14 6.18 -4.72
CA GLN A 243 10.46 6.79 -3.43
C GLN A 243 11.90 6.47 -2.97
N LEU A 244 12.45 7.30 -2.01
CA LEU A 244 13.85 7.25 -1.61
C LEU A 244 14.07 6.98 -0.10
N PHE A 245 13.01 6.71 0.69
CA PHE A 245 13.14 6.57 2.14
C PHE A 245 12.44 5.38 2.79
N MET A 246 11.37 4.84 2.19
CA MET A 246 10.58 3.79 2.86
C MET A 246 11.30 2.45 2.98
N GLY A 247 12.35 2.24 2.19
CA GLY A 247 13.07 0.96 2.17
C GLY A 247 12.33 -0.18 1.49
N TRP A 248 11.15 0.08 0.95
CA TRP A 248 10.33 -0.82 0.15
C TRP A 248 9.53 -0.02 -0.87
N TYR A 249 9.15 -0.60 -1.98
CA TYR A 249 8.37 0.07 -3.02
C TYR A 249 6.88 0.22 -2.64
N GLY A 250 6.25 1.24 -3.21
CA GLY A 250 4.85 1.57 -2.98
C GLY A 250 3.92 1.16 -4.12
N MET A 251 2.62 1.53 -4.00
CA MET A 251 1.61 1.19 -5.00
C MET A 251 1.93 1.77 -6.39
N VAL A 252 2.48 2.98 -6.46
CA VAL A 252 2.89 3.62 -7.73
C VAL A 252 3.93 2.76 -8.48
N ALA A 253 4.86 2.13 -7.77
CA ALA A 253 5.81 1.20 -8.38
C ALA A 253 5.12 -0.05 -8.92
N VAL A 254 4.16 -0.62 -8.17
CA VAL A 254 3.37 -1.77 -8.62
C VAL A 254 2.56 -1.44 -9.87
N GLU A 255 1.89 -0.29 -9.90
CA GLU A 255 1.12 0.20 -11.04
C GLU A 255 2.00 0.46 -12.28
N ALA A 256 3.17 1.09 -12.08
CA ALA A 256 4.14 1.32 -13.14
C ALA A 256 4.67 -0.01 -13.73
N MET A 257 5.05 -0.96 -12.88
CA MET A 257 5.48 -2.29 -13.32
C MET A 257 4.34 -3.06 -14.00
N ALA A 258 3.10 -2.91 -13.55
CA ALA A 258 1.93 -3.49 -14.23
C ALA A 258 1.75 -2.95 -15.65
N MET A 259 2.17 -1.71 -15.92
CA MET A 259 2.20 -1.11 -17.26
C MET A 259 3.52 -1.36 -18.01
N ALA A 260 4.36 -2.28 -17.52
CA ALA A 260 5.67 -2.59 -18.06
C ALA A 260 6.62 -1.37 -18.12
N LYS A 261 6.60 -0.53 -17.08
CA LYS A 261 7.53 0.59 -16.94
C LYS A 261 8.66 0.25 -15.98
N PRO A 262 9.92 0.58 -16.31
CA PRO A 262 11.04 0.46 -15.38
C PRO A 262 10.87 1.44 -14.22
N VAL A 263 11.19 0.96 -13.02
CA VAL A 263 11.03 1.72 -11.77
C VAL A 263 12.36 1.86 -11.05
N LEU A 264 12.64 3.09 -10.56
CA LEU A 264 13.69 3.36 -9.60
C LEU A 264 13.10 3.55 -8.22
N CYS A 265 13.68 2.92 -7.21
CA CYS A 265 13.20 3.01 -5.83
C CYS A 265 14.31 2.69 -4.84
N PHE A 266 14.26 3.30 -3.65
CA PHE A 266 15.10 2.89 -2.53
C PHE A 266 14.55 1.62 -1.90
N ILE A 267 15.34 0.55 -1.92
CA ILE A 267 15.08 -0.70 -1.21
C ILE A 267 16.20 -0.91 -0.20
N ARG A 268 15.86 -1.21 1.03
CA ARG A 268 16.82 -1.55 2.07
C ARG A 268 17.51 -2.89 1.75
N ASP A 269 18.80 -2.99 2.04
CA ASP A 269 19.60 -4.17 1.72
C ASP A 269 19.14 -5.42 2.50
N ASP A 270 18.70 -5.25 3.73
CA ASP A 270 18.18 -6.35 4.56
C ASP A 270 16.87 -6.97 4.03
N PHE A 271 16.23 -6.34 3.04
CA PHE A 271 15.06 -6.89 2.35
C PHE A 271 15.38 -7.59 1.03
N GLU A 272 16.64 -7.70 0.65
CA GLU A 272 17.06 -8.30 -0.64
C GLU A 272 16.55 -9.74 -0.80
N SER A 273 16.58 -10.53 0.27
CA SER A 273 16.09 -11.91 0.25
C SER A 273 14.58 -12.04 0.03
N ARG A 274 13.83 -10.94 0.14
CA ARG A 274 12.38 -10.88 -0.10
C ARG A 274 12.02 -10.45 -1.53
N LEU A 275 13.03 -10.12 -2.35
CA LEU A 275 12.87 -9.56 -3.70
C LEU A 275 13.16 -10.60 -4.78
N ASP A 276 12.55 -11.78 -4.72
CA ASP A 276 12.78 -12.80 -5.74
C ASP A 276 12.50 -12.24 -7.15
N ARG A 277 13.56 -12.03 -7.94
CA ARG A 277 13.53 -11.49 -9.32
C ARG A 277 12.79 -10.14 -9.46
N CYS A 278 12.80 -9.29 -8.43
CA CYS A 278 12.23 -7.95 -8.54
C CYS A 278 13.14 -7.07 -9.42
N PRO A 279 12.64 -6.50 -10.53
CA PRO A 279 13.46 -5.76 -11.49
C PRO A 279 13.61 -4.28 -11.14
N ILE A 280 13.22 -3.85 -9.97
CA ILE A 280 13.36 -2.45 -9.53
C ILE A 280 14.85 -2.08 -9.52
N VAL A 281 15.18 -0.97 -10.18
CA VAL A 281 16.52 -0.38 -10.12
C VAL A 281 16.67 0.28 -8.76
N ARG A 282 17.46 -0.35 -7.88
CA ARG A 282 17.71 0.17 -6.54
C ARG A 282 18.55 1.43 -6.60
N CYS A 283 18.11 2.46 -5.94
CA CYS A 283 18.81 3.74 -5.81
C CYS A 283 18.50 4.42 -4.47
N ASP A 284 19.33 5.37 -4.13
CA ASP A 284 19.12 6.30 -3.03
C ASP A 284 19.34 7.75 -3.51
N GLN A 285 19.35 8.71 -2.58
CA GLN A 285 19.53 10.12 -2.90
C GLN A 285 20.83 10.42 -3.64
N SER A 286 21.89 9.65 -3.36
CA SER A 286 23.23 9.86 -3.95
C SER A 286 23.40 9.22 -5.33
N SER A 287 22.70 8.11 -5.56
CA SER A 287 22.85 7.29 -6.78
C SER A 287 21.74 7.52 -7.80
N LEU A 288 20.61 8.16 -7.43
CA LEU A 288 19.43 8.34 -8.28
C LEU A 288 19.79 8.97 -9.63
N ALA A 289 20.49 10.10 -9.64
CA ALA A 289 20.80 10.80 -10.89
C ALA A 289 21.62 9.93 -11.85
N GLY A 290 22.62 9.22 -11.34
CA GLY A 290 23.45 8.30 -12.14
C GLY A 290 22.67 7.10 -12.68
N GLN A 291 21.86 6.46 -11.83
CA GLN A 291 21.02 5.31 -12.25
C GLN A 291 19.96 5.73 -13.28
N LEU A 292 19.34 6.90 -13.07
CA LEU A 292 18.36 7.44 -14.01
C LEU A 292 18.99 7.79 -15.35
N ALA A 293 20.17 8.44 -15.36
CA ALA A 293 20.90 8.73 -16.59
C ALA A 293 21.22 7.45 -17.38
N ALA A 294 21.72 6.42 -16.71
CA ALA A 294 22.01 5.14 -17.33
C ALA A 294 20.77 4.48 -17.95
N LEU A 295 19.61 4.59 -17.31
CA LEU A 295 18.35 4.10 -17.90
C LEU A 295 17.90 4.95 -19.10
N LEU A 296 18.09 6.26 -19.07
CA LEU A 296 17.71 7.12 -20.18
C LEU A 296 18.55 6.84 -21.44
N GLU A 297 19.79 6.41 -21.28
CA GLU A 297 20.69 6.08 -22.37
C GLU A 297 20.52 4.66 -22.93
N ASP A 298 19.94 3.74 -22.15
CA ASP A 298 19.83 2.32 -22.50
C ASP A 298 18.37 1.91 -22.77
N GLY A 299 17.94 2.07 -24.02
CA GLY A 299 16.59 1.72 -24.46
C GLY A 299 16.23 0.23 -24.28
N PRO A 300 17.08 -0.70 -24.74
CA PRO A 300 16.89 -2.13 -24.50
C PRO A 300 16.71 -2.46 -23.02
N ARG A 301 17.58 -1.98 -22.14
CA ARG A 301 17.49 -2.20 -20.70
C ARG A 301 16.18 -1.67 -20.11
N ARG A 302 15.71 -0.47 -20.53
CA ARG A 302 14.41 0.05 -20.09
C ARG A 302 13.27 -0.90 -20.43
N ARG A 303 13.28 -1.42 -21.67
CA ARG A 303 12.27 -2.36 -22.15
C ARG A 303 12.28 -3.66 -21.34
N ASP A 304 13.45 -4.25 -21.15
CA ASP A 304 13.62 -5.52 -20.47
C ASP A 304 13.19 -5.43 -19.00
N LEU A 305 13.60 -4.35 -18.29
CA LEU A 305 13.18 -4.08 -16.93
C LEU A 305 11.66 -3.87 -16.82
N GLY A 306 11.06 -3.18 -17.80
CA GLY A 306 9.61 -3.00 -17.84
C GLY A 306 8.86 -4.32 -17.99
N LEU A 307 9.28 -5.18 -18.92
CA LEU A 307 8.67 -6.50 -19.13
C LEU A 307 8.85 -7.41 -17.90
N ALA A 308 10.06 -7.46 -17.33
CA ALA A 308 10.31 -8.19 -16.10
C ALA A 308 9.49 -7.64 -14.93
N GLY A 309 9.21 -6.33 -14.91
CA GLY A 309 8.31 -5.69 -13.95
C GLY A 309 6.89 -6.22 -14.06
N ARG A 310 6.38 -6.35 -15.28
CA ARG A 310 5.05 -6.92 -15.53
C ARG A 310 4.96 -8.38 -15.03
N GLU A 311 5.92 -9.21 -15.37
CA GLU A 311 5.99 -10.61 -14.90
C GLU A 311 6.06 -10.69 -13.36
N TYR A 312 6.83 -9.80 -12.74
CA TYR A 312 6.96 -9.72 -11.30
C TYR A 312 5.61 -9.41 -10.62
N VAL A 313 4.88 -8.39 -11.08
CA VAL A 313 3.60 -8.01 -10.46
C VAL A 313 2.49 -9.03 -10.73
N GLU A 314 2.53 -9.74 -11.85
CA GLU A 314 1.62 -10.86 -12.13
C GLU A 314 1.79 -11.98 -11.09
N ARG A 315 3.01 -12.26 -10.67
CA ARG A 315 3.31 -13.28 -9.67
C ARG A 315 3.05 -12.83 -8.24
N GLU A 316 3.44 -11.59 -7.89
CA GLU A 316 3.49 -11.16 -6.49
C GLU A 316 2.31 -10.26 -6.08
N HIS A 317 1.69 -9.54 -7.02
CA HIS A 317 0.73 -8.48 -6.73
C HIS A 317 -0.65 -8.66 -7.37
N ALA A 318 -0.83 -9.67 -8.25
CA ALA A 318 -2.12 -9.91 -8.85
C ALA A 318 -3.20 -10.11 -7.77
N ALA A 319 -4.25 -9.29 -7.81
CA ALA A 319 -5.29 -9.28 -6.77
C ALA A 319 -5.87 -10.68 -6.51
N ARG A 320 -6.04 -11.47 -7.59
CA ARG A 320 -6.52 -12.85 -7.48
C ARG A 320 -5.57 -13.76 -6.69
N GLU A 321 -4.25 -13.62 -6.86
CA GLU A 321 -3.25 -14.43 -6.15
C GLU A 321 -3.17 -14.01 -4.67
N ILE A 322 -3.24 -12.71 -4.39
CA ILE A 322 -3.32 -12.22 -3.00
C ILE A 322 -4.62 -12.69 -2.33
N ALA A 323 -5.76 -12.65 -3.04
CA ALA A 323 -7.03 -13.15 -2.52
C ALA A 323 -6.99 -14.66 -2.21
N LYS A 324 -6.29 -15.49 -3.01
CA LYS A 324 -6.09 -16.92 -2.70
C LYS A 324 -5.31 -17.11 -1.39
N ARG A 325 -4.26 -16.30 -1.15
CA ARG A 325 -3.51 -16.31 0.12
C ARG A 325 -4.42 -15.95 1.29
N LEU A 326 -5.31 -14.96 1.13
CA LEU A 326 -6.30 -14.59 2.15
C LEU A 326 -7.34 -15.68 2.39
N VAL A 327 -7.85 -16.34 1.36
CA VAL A 327 -8.79 -17.47 1.52
C VAL A 327 -8.16 -18.58 2.33
N ALA A 328 -6.89 -18.94 2.06
CA ALA A 328 -6.16 -19.94 2.83
C ALA A 328 -5.98 -19.51 4.30
N LEU A 329 -5.61 -18.25 4.54
CA LEU A 329 -5.51 -17.69 5.90
C LEU A 329 -6.86 -17.76 6.62
N TYR A 330 -7.93 -17.25 6.05
CA TYR A 330 -9.25 -17.25 6.68
C TYR A 330 -9.77 -18.67 6.97
N ALA A 331 -9.50 -19.61 6.08
CA ALA A 331 -9.86 -21.02 6.29
C ALA A 331 -9.11 -21.61 7.50
N SER A 332 -7.81 -21.33 7.63
CA SER A 332 -7.00 -21.78 8.78
C SER A 332 -7.48 -21.20 10.10
N LEU A 333 -7.85 -19.91 10.12
CA LEU A 333 -8.38 -19.24 11.31
C LEU A 333 -9.72 -19.84 11.77
N ARG A 334 -10.58 -20.23 10.82
CA ARG A 334 -11.87 -20.84 11.14
C ARG A 334 -11.75 -22.27 11.65
N ALA A 335 -10.73 -22.99 11.24
CA ALA A 335 -10.46 -24.34 11.71
C ALA A 335 -9.83 -24.36 13.13
N ALA A 336 -9.20 -23.26 13.55
CA ALA A 336 -8.65 -23.12 14.89
C ALA A 336 -9.76 -22.91 15.94
N PRO A 337 -9.62 -23.44 17.18
CA PRO A 337 -10.55 -23.14 18.26
C PRO A 337 -10.63 -21.62 18.47
N ALA A 338 -11.80 -21.11 18.84
CA ALA A 338 -11.95 -19.73 19.20
C ALA A 338 -11.06 -19.42 20.42
N HIS A 339 -10.42 -18.25 20.42
CA HIS A 339 -9.72 -17.80 21.63
C HIS A 339 -10.74 -17.72 22.80
N ALA A 340 -10.47 -18.48 23.88
CA ALA A 340 -11.26 -18.47 25.08
C ALA A 340 -11.00 -17.20 25.90
#